data_3892cc3d11801bccd72a5d37adcac211
#
_entry.id   3892cc3d11801bccd72a5d37adcac211
#
_cell.length_a   1.000
_cell.length_b   1.000
_cell.length_c   1.000
_cell.angle_alpha   90.00
_cell.angle_beta   90.00
_cell.angle_gamma   90.00
#
_symmetry.space_group_name_H-M   'P 1'
#
loop_
_entity.id
_entity.type
_entity.pdbx_description
1 polymer ?
#
loop_
_entity_poly.entity_id
_entity_poly.type
_entity_poly.pdbx_seq_one_letter_code
_entity_poly.pdbx_strand_id
1 'polypeptide(L)'
;MSGGHFDYNQYRIDDIANSIEDYIYGHPLEEEDIEYYIEDNWLENEEKEYIINNKHTIPNYYGYNEKTLEEFKKGLDILRKACIYAQRIDWLLSGDDGEESFHKRLKEDLEKYYSKIKGINHERFSNIKL
;
A
#
# COMPACT_ATOMS: atom_id res chain seq x y z
N MET A 1 -24.29 10.31 -8.23
CA MET A 1 -23.16 9.80 -7.41
C MET A 1 -22.17 9.07 -8.29
N SER A 2 -20.92 9.38 -8.14
CA SER A 2 -19.86 8.71 -8.91
C SER A 2 -19.57 7.34 -8.32
N GLY A 3 -19.70 6.31 -9.11
CA GLY A 3 -19.47 4.94 -8.70
C GLY A 3 -20.65 4.32 -7.97
N GLY A 4 -20.41 3.32 -7.19
CA GLY A 4 -21.42 2.64 -6.39
C GLY A 4 -21.98 1.36 -7.00
N HIS A 5 -21.61 1.02 -8.23
CA HIS A 5 -22.06 -0.23 -8.86
C HIS A 5 -21.59 -1.46 -8.05
N PHE A 6 -20.39 -1.41 -7.51
CA PHE A 6 -19.82 -2.48 -6.69
C PHE A 6 -19.97 -2.22 -5.17
N ASP A 7 -20.86 -1.32 -4.77
CA ASP A 7 -21.06 -0.92 -3.36
C ASP A 7 -19.76 -0.49 -2.69
N TYR A 8 -18.86 0.12 -3.45
CA TYR A 8 -17.54 0.60 -3.00
C TYR A 8 -16.64 -0.51 -2.43
N ASN A 9 -16.89 -1.78 -2.77
CA ASN A 9 -16.08 -2.91 -2.31
C ASN A 9 -14.63 -2.86 -2.81
N GLN A 10 -14.35 -2.14 -3.89
CA GLN A 10 -12.99 -1.94 -4.39
C GLN A 10 -12.08 -1.26 -3.34
N TYR A 11 -12.64 -0.50 -2.41
CA TYR A 11 -11.86 0.10 -1.33
C TYR A 11 -11.33 -0.93 -0.34
N ARG A 12 -11.95 -2.09 -0.25
CA ARG A 12 -11.46 -3.21 0.57
C ARG A 12 -10.19 -3.80 -0.03
N ILE A 13 -10.08 -3.80 -1.35
CA ILE A 13 -8.85 -4.21 -2.06
C ILE A 13 -7.73 -3.24 -1.70
N ASP A 14 -8.02 -1.96 -1.70
CA ASP A 14 -7.05 -0.92 -1.33
C ASP A 14 -6.60 -1.05 0.13
N ASP A 15 -7.51 -1.34 1.04
CA ASP A 15 -7.19 -1.57 2.45
C ASP A 15 -6.27 -2.77 2.63
N ILE A 16 -6.51 -3.86 1.91
CA ILE A 16 -5.64 -5.04 1.93
C ILE A 16 -4.26 -4.68 1.40
N ALA A 17 -4.20 -3.95 0.29
CA ALA A 17 -2.94 -3.49 -0.30
C ALA A 17 -2.16 -2.61 0.68
N ASN A 18 -2.85 -1.68 1.35
CA ASN A 18 -2.24 -0.83 2.36
C ASN A 18 -1.63 -1.64 3.51
N SER A 19 -2.35 -2.67 3.97
CA SER A 19 -1.87 -3.56 5.04
C SER A 19 -0.60 -4.30 4.63
N ILE A 20 -0.55 -4.78 3.39
CA ILE A 20 0.63 -5.47 2.86
C ILE A 20 1.81 -4.50 2.77
N GLU A 21 1.58 -3.30 2.25
CA GLU A 21 2.61 -2.27 2.14
C GLU A 21 3.17 -1.90 3.50
N ASP A 22 2.28 -1.68 4.48
CA ASP A 22 2.68 -1.36 5.85
C ASP A 22 3.51 -2.48 6.48
N TYR A 23 3.18 -3.72 6.19
CA TYR A 23 3.95 -4.86 6.68
C TYR A 23 5.35 -4.91 6.07
N ILE A 24 5.46 -4.69 4.76
CA ILE A 24 6.76 -4.76 4.06
C ILE A 24 7.68 -3.63 4.52
N TYR A 25 7.16 -2.41 4.59
CA TYR A 25 7.97 -1.19 4.74
C TYR A 25 7.87 -0.51 6.09
N GLY A 26 6.98 -0.97 6.94
CA GLY A 26 6.66 -0.31 8.19
C GLY A 26 5.63 0.80 7.98
N HIS A 27 4.86 1.07 9.02
CA HIS A 27 3.83 2.10 9.02
C HIS A 27 4.29 3.29 9.87
N PRO A 28 4.22 4.53 9.35
CA PRO A 28 4.55 5.72 10.15
C PRO A 28 3.66 5.82 11.38
N LEU A 29 4.24 6.19 12.52
CA LEU A 29 3.54 6.30 13.79
C LEU A 29 3.55 7.75 14.29
N GLU A 30 2.42 8.19 14.86
CA GLU A 30 2.32 9.44 15.58
C GLU A 30 2.77 9.22 17.05
N GLU A 31 2.99 10.30 17.79
CA GLU A 31 3.46 10.21 19.18
C GLU A 31 2.55 9.36 20.06
N GLU A 32 1.24 9.47 19.90
CA GLU A 32 0.27 8.68 20.66
C GLU A 32 0.44 7.19 20.40
N ASP A 33 0.66 6.83 19.13
CA ASP A 33 0.88 5.44 18.73
C ASP A 33 2.21 4.91 19.27
N ILE A 34 3.23 5.75 19.29
CA ILE A 34 4.54 5.39 19.83
C ILE A 34 4.43 5.07 21.33
N GLU A 35 3.72 5.88 22.08
CA GLU A 35 3.47 5.65 23.51
C GLU A 35 2.76 4.33 23.74
N TYR A 36 1.74 4.04 22.92
CA TYR A 36 1.01 2.78 22.99
C TYR A 36 1.92 1.57 22.79
N TYR A 37 2.77 1.59 21.77
CA TYR A 37 3.70 0.49 21.49
C TYR A 37 4.80 0.37 22.55
N ILE A 38 5.26 1.47 23.15
CA ILE A 38 6.26 1.45 24.22
C ILE A 38 5.70 0.78 25.49
N GLU A 39 4.44 1.02 25.80
CA GLU A 39 3.75 0.44 26.94
C GLU A 39 3.36 -1.02 26.72
N ASP A 40 3.40 -1.49 25.48
CA ASP A 40 3.05 -2.85 25.13
C ASP A 40 4.13 -3.82 25.65
N ASN A 41 3.73 -4.71 26.55
CA ASN A 41 4.62 -5.69 27.16
C ASN A 41 5.04 -6.83 26.21
N TRP A 42 4.41 -6.91 25.03
CA TRP A 42 4.72 -7.93 24.03
C TRP A 42 6.00 -7.62 23.26
N LEU A 43 6.44 -6.36 23.27
CA LEU A 43 7.62 -5.93 22.53
C LEU A 43 8.88 -6.05 23.42
N GLU A 44 9.95 -6.50 22.81
CA GLU A 44 11.26 -6.52 23.45
C GLU A 44 11.87 -5.11 23.48
N ASN A 45 12.88 -4.90 24.30
CA ASN A 45 13.53 -3.58 24.44
C ASN A 45 14.13 -3.07 23.13
N GLU A 46 14.71 -3.96 22.33
CA GLU A 46 15.27 -3.60 21.02
C GLU A 46 14.21 -3.11 20.05
N GLU A 47 13.05 -3.77 20.07
CA GLU A 47 11.91 -3.39 19.24
C GLU A 47 11.34 -2.04 19.64
N LYS A 48 11.24 -1.80 20.96
CA LYS A 48 10.79 -0.51 21.50
C LYS A 48 11.75 0.61 21.10
N GLU A 49 13.05 0.35 21.20
CA GLU A 49 14.08 1.31 20.82
C GLU A 49 14.02 1.65 19.32
N TYR A 50 13.80 0.63 18.47
CA TYR A 50 13.60 0.85 17.03
C TYR A 50 12.41 1.79 16.77
N ILE A 51 11.27 1.53 17.42
CA ILE A 51 10.05 2.33 17.25
C ILE A 51 10.29 3.78 17.67
N ILE A 52 10.96 3.99 18.80
CA ILE A 52 11.30 5.33 19.31
C ILE A 52 12.19 6.08 18.32
N ASN A 53 13.22 5.42 17.81
CA ASN A 53 14.22 6.06 16.96
C ASN A 53 13.75 6.31 15.53
N ASN A 54 12.88 5.45 14.99
CA ASN A 54 12.47 5.52 13.60
C ASN A 54 11.04 6.04 13.41
N LYS A 55 10.25 6.05 14.47
CA LYS A 55 8.83 6.46 14.45
C LYS A 55 8.00 5.67 13.44
N HIS A 56 8.31 4.38 13.31
CA HIS A 56 7.62 3.46 12.41
C HIS A 56 7.42 2.11 13.10
N THR A 57 6.43 1.36 12.66
CA THR A 57 6.33 -0.06 13.02
C THR A 57 7.53 -0.79 12.43
N ILE A 58 7.83 -1.97 12.98
CA ILE A 58 8.96 -2.77 12.52
C ILE A 58 8.61 -3.42 11.19
N PRO A 59 9.33 -3.08 10.08
CA PRO A 59 9.06 -3.73 8.80
C PRO A 59 9.43 -5.20 8.86
N ASN A 60 8.64 -6.03 8.17
CA ASN A 60 8.85 -7.48 8.15
C ASN A 60 8.98 -8.08 9.55
N TYR A 61 8.04 -7.78 10.43
CA TYR A 61 8.07 -8.16 11.84
C TYR A 61 8.29 -9.67 12.05
N TYR A 62 7.64 -10.50 11.24
CA TYR A 62 7.76 -11.96 11.35
C TYR A 62 9.05 -12.53 10.77
N GLY A 63 9.87 -11.70 10.13
CA GLY A 63 11.15 -12.12 9.62
C GLY A 63 11.10 -13.10 8.45
N TYR A 64 10.15 -12.93 7.55
CA TYR A 64 10.08 -13.74 6.33
C TYR A 64 11.30 -13.49 5.44
N ASN A 65 11.72 -14.50 4.68
CA ASN A 65 12.87 -14.36 3.80
C ASN A 65 12.57 -13.48 2.59
N GLU A 66 13.62 -13.08 1.87
CA GLU A 66 13.51 -12.19 0.71
C GLU A 66 12.59 -12.75 -0.38
N LYS A 67 12.65 -14.04 -0.62
CA LYS A 67 11.81 -14.70 -1.63
C LYS A 67 10.33 -14.57 -1.31
N THR A 68 9.97 -14.70 -0.04
CA THR A 68 8.60 -14.50 0.43
C THR A 68 8.18 -13.04 0.29
N LEU A 69 9.04 -12.10 0.68
CA LEU A 69 8.76 -10.67 0.55
C LEU A 69 8.62 -10.23 -0.91
N GLU A 70 9.37 -10.83 -1.82
CA GLU A 70 9.20 -10.57 -3.26
C GLU A 70 7.81 -10.95 -3.74
N GLU A 71 7.28 -12.07 -3.26
CA GLU A 71 5.91 -12.48 -3.57
C GLU A 71 4.88 -11.52 -2.98
N PHE A 72 5.12 -11.00 -1.78
CA PHE A 72 4.28 -9.96 -1.17
C PHE A 72 4.26 -8.70 -2.05
N LYS A 73 5.41 -8.29 -2.57
CA LYS A 73 5.52 -7.12 -3.45
C LYS A 73 4.78 -7.33 -4.76
N LYS A 74 4.86 -8.52 -5.34
CA LYS A 74 4.09 -8.88 -6.54
C LYS A 74 2.59 -8.83 -6.27
N GLY A 75 2.16 -9.39 -5.13
CA GLY A 75 0.76 -9.35 -4.71
C GLY A 75 0.27 -7.93 -4.49
N LEU A 76 1.08 -7.09 -3.86
CA LEU A 76 0.78 -5.67 -3.66
C LEU A 76 0.55 -4.97 -5.01
N ASP A 77 1.44 -5.18 -5.98
CA ASP A 77 1.33 -4.60 -7.30
C ASP A 77 0.03 -5.04 -8.00
N ILE A 78 -0.28 -6.32 -7.95
CA ILE A 78 -1.52 -6.87 -8.53
C ILE A 78 -2.75 -6.24 -7.88
N LEU A 79 -2.77 -6.12 -6.56
CA LEU A 79 -3.90 -5.55 -5.83
C LEU A 79 -4.08 -4.06 -6.12
N ARG A 80 -2.99 -3.30 -6.24
CA ARG A 80 -3.06 -1.88 -6.62
C ARG A 80 -3.66 -1.71 -8.00
N LYS A 81 -3.22 -2.50 -8.97
CA LYS A 81 -3.78 -2.50 -10.34
C LYS A 81 -5.23 -2.93 -10.34
N ALA A 82 -5.56 -3.98 -9.60
CA ALA A 82 -6.94 -4.46 -9.47
C ALA A 82 -7.87 -3.36 -8.96
N CYS A 83 -7.43 -2.60 -7.97
CA CYS A 83 -8.19 -1.49 -7.42
C CYS A 83 -8.45 -0.41 -8.48
N ILE A 84 -7.43 -0.07 -9.28
CA ILE A 84 -7.55 0.91 -10.37
C ILE A 84 -8.58 0.44 -11.40
N TYR A 85 -8.48 -0.81 -11.84
CA TYR A 85 -9.44 -1.39 -12.80
C TYR A 85 -10.85 -1.40 -12.22
N ALA A 86 -11.00 -1.88 -10.99
CA ALA A 86 -12.32 -1.97 -10.35
C ALA A 86 -12.97 -0.59 -10.23
N GLN A 87 -12.20 0.43 -9.87
CA GLN A 87 -12.70 1.79 -9.74
C GLN A 87 -13.19 2.35 -11.07
N ARG A 88 -12.42 2.16 -12.15
CA ARG A 88 -12.81 2.67 -13.46
C ARG A 88 -13.99 1.89 -14.06
N ILE A 89 -14.02 0.60 -13.86
CA ILE A 89 -15.16 -0.25 -14.29
C ILE A 89 -16.43 0.15 -13.52
N ASP A 90 -16.31 0.39 -12.22
CA ASP A 90 -17.42 0.83 -11.37
C ASP A 90 -18.05 2.12 -11.93
N TRP A 91 -17.24 3.10 -12.29
CA TRP A 91 -17.73 4.37 -12.84
C TRP A 91 -18.39 4.20 -14.20
N LEU A 92 -17.83 3.33 -15.05
CA LEU A 92 -18.44 3.04 -16.35
C LEU A 92 -19.79 2.35 -16.20
N LEU A 93 -19.88 1.34 -15.35
CA LEU A 93 -21.10 0.59 -15.09
C LEU A 93 -22.16 1.42 -14.36
N SER A 94 -21.74 2.41 -13.58
CA SER A 94 -22.64 3.34 -12.89
C SER A 94 -23.14 4.46 -13.80
N GLY A 95 -22.64 4.55 -15.02
CA GLY A 95 -23.05 5.57 -15.99
C GLY A 95 -22.34 6.92 -15.81
N ASP A 96 -21.34 7.01 -14.94
CA ASP A 96 -20.59 8.24 -14.71
C ASP A 96 -19.50 8.49 -15.75
N ASP A 97 -19.07 7.46 -16.46
CA ASP A 97 -18.11 7.54 -17.55
C ASP A 97 -18.71 6.97 -18.84
N GLY A 98 -18.27 7.49 -19.99
CA GLY A 98 -18.49 6.87 -21.29
C GLY A 98 -17.30 5.98 -21.64
N GLU A 99 -17.40 5.19 -22.70
CA GLU A 99 -16.32 4.28 -23.11
C GLU A 99 -15.00 5.02 -23.40
N GLU A 100 -15.06 6.13 -24.13
CA GLU A 100 -13.86 6.91 -24.44
C GLU A 100 -13.17 7.44 -23.19
N SER A 101 -13.93 8.02 -22.26
CA SER A 101 -13.41 8.53 -20.99
C SER A 101 -12.85 7.41 -20.15
N PHE A 102 -13.51 6.26 -20.14
CA PHE A 102 -13.06 5.08 -19.42
C PHE A 102 -11.66 4.68 -19.85
N HIS A 103 -11.44 4.50 -21.15
CA HIS A 103 -10.14 4.09 -21.68
C HIS A 103 -9.05 5.12 -21.39
N LYS A 104 -9.37 6.39 -21.58
CA LYS A 104 -8.44 7.49 -21.34
C LYS A 104 -8.02 7.56 -19.86
N ARG A 105 -9.00 7.53 -18.96
CA ARG A 105 -8.76 7.66 -17.51
C ARG A 105 -8.08 6.43 -16.94
N LEU A 106 -8.44 5.24 -17.42
CA LEU A 106 -7.75 4.01 -17.00
C LEU A 106 -6.28 4.06 -17.37
N LYS A 107 -5.97 4.47 -18.60
CA LYS A 107 -4.59 4.62 -19.05
C LYS A 107 -3.82 5.64 -18.19
N GLU A 108 -4.42 6.79 -17.91
CA GLU A 108 -3.82 7.83 -17.08
C GLU A 108 -3.55 7.32 -15.65
N ASP A 109 -4.50 6.61 -15.06
CA ASP A 109 -4.34 6.07 -13.71
C ASP A 109 -3.23 5.04 -13.63
N LEU A 110 -3.15 4.15 -14.62
CA LEU A 110 -2.09 3.14 -14.68
C LEU A 110 -0.71 3.79 -14.89
N GLU A 111 -0.63 4.80 -15.74
CA GLU A 111 0.62 5.55 -15.96
C GLU A 111 1.07 6.26 -14.69
N LYS A 112 0.18 6.89 -13.96
CA LYS A 112 0.47 7.52 -12.67
C LYS A 112 0.98 6.50 -11.65
N TYR A 113 0.35 5.36 -11.59
CA TYR A 113 0.74 4.29 -10.69
C TYR A 113 2.15 3.80 -11.00
N TYR A 114 2.46 3.53 -12.26
CA TYR A 114 3.80 3.08 -12.68
C TYR A 114 4.87 4.14 -12.39
N SER A 115 4.58 5.40 -12.63
CA SER A 115 5.49 6.51 -12.33
C SER A 115 5.77 6.62 -10.84
N LYS A 116 4.73 6.46 -10.02
CA LYS A 116 4.86 6.50 -8.56
C LYS A 116 5.72 5.35 -8.05
N ILE A 117 5.52 4.13 -8.55
CA ILE A 117 6.32 2.96 -8.18
C ILE A 117 7.78 3.14 -8.58
N LYS A 118 8.03 3.63 -9.80
CA LYS A 118 9.40 3.92 -10.27
C LYS A 118 10.12 4.89 -9.34
N GLY A 119 9.44 5.97 -8.96
CA GLY A 119 9.98 6.95 -8.02
C GLY A 119 10.29 6.36 -6.65
N ILE A 120 9.35 5.61 -6.08
CA ILE A 120 9.52 4.95 -4.79
C ILE A 120 10.66 3.93 -4.84
N ASN A 121 10.70 3.08 -5.85
CA ASN A 121 11.75 2.08 -6.01
C ASN A 121 13.12 2.73 -6.18
N HIS A 122 13.21 3.81 -6.94
CA HIS A 122 14.46 4.55 -7.13
C HIS A 122 14.98 5.12 -5.81
N GLU A 123 14.13 5.77 -5.03
CA GLU A 123 14.48 6.33 -3.73
C GLU A 123 14.93 5.24 -2.75
N ARG A 124 14.21 4.12 -2.71
CA ARG A 124 14.54 3.01 -1.81
C ARG A 124 15.81 2.29 -2.21
N PHE A 125 16.05 2.10 -3.49
CA PHE A 125 17.30 1.50 -3.98
C PHE A 125 18.51 2.40 -3.75
N SER A 126 18.34 3.72 -3.76
CA SER A 126 19.44 4.62 -3.42
C SER A 126 19.80 4.57 -1.95
N ASN A 127 18.84 4.23 -1.08
CA ASN A 127 19.06 4.13 0.37
C ASN A 127 19.53 2.74 0.79
N ILE A 128 19.21 1.71 0.01
CA ILE A 128 19.67 0.34 0.24
C ILE A 128 20.84 0.08 -0.70
N LYS A 129 22.02 0.36 -0.26
CA LYS A 129 23.20 0.00 -1.03
C LYS A 129 23.43 -1.49 -0.92
N LEU A 130 23.10 -2.16 -1.97
CA LEU A 130 23.51 -3.54 -2.14
C LEU A 130 24.96 -3.59 -2.55
#